data_0c3c71263470f2350d054e36e22addb7
#
_entry.id   0c3c71263470f2350d054e36e22addb7
#
_cell.length_a   1.000
_cell.length_b   1.000
_cell.length_c   1.000
_cell.angle_alpha   90.00
_cell.angle_beta   90.00
_cell.angle_gamma   90.00
#
_symmetry.space_group_name_H-M   'P 1'
#
loop_
_entity.id
_entity.type
_entity.pdbx_description
1 polymer ?
#
loop_
_entity_poly.entity_id
_entity_poly.type
_entity_poly.pdbx_seq_one_letter_code
_entity_poly.pdbx_strand_id
1 'polypeptide(L)'
;AMLGFAFKKDTGDTRETPAIDVGKGLIEDGAQLAIYDPQVKEDQIAYDMEGMMGNITCYKTAKEALQDAHAVTIMTEWDEFKSYDWKEIYDVMQKPAFVFDGRLILDHDHLREIGFIVYALGKPIDPFIKSAEGA
;
A
#
# COMPACT_ATOMS: atom_id res chain seq x y z
N ALA A 1 -4.32 1.42 -4.42
CA ALA A 1 -4.09 2.36 -3.31
C ALA A 1 -2.73 2.08 -2.68
N MET A 2 -1.93 3.11 -2.48
CA MET A 2 -0.67 3.00 -1.77
C MET A 2 -0.81 3.70 -0.42
N LEU A 3 -0.78 2.94 0.66
CA LEU A 3 -0.87 3.45 2.02
C LEU A 3 0.52 3.56 2.62
N GLY A 4 0.94 4.79 2.87
CA GLY A 4 2.26 5.10 3.34
C GLY A 4 3.22 5.45 2.22
N PHE A 5 3.91 6.56 2.39
CA PHE A 5 4.94 7.00 1.44
C PHE A 5 6.22 7.39 2.18
N ALA A 6 6.13 7.59 3.49
CA ALA A 6 7.29 7.89 4.32
C ALA A 6 8.21 6.68 4.45
N PHE A 7 9.49 6.93 4.73
CA PHE A 7 10.49 5.90 4.95
C PHE A 7 10.11 4.96 6.10
N LYS A 8 9.56 5.53 7.19
CA LYS A 8 9.06 4.78 8.35
C LYS A 8 7.97 5.57 9.05
N LYS A 9 7.27 4.95 9.99
CA LYS A 9 6.23 5.63 10.77
C LYS A 9 6.79 6.79 11.58
N ASP A 10 5.90 7.69 11.95
CA ASP A 10 6.18 8.84 12.83
C ASP A 10 7.14 9.86 12.21
N THR A 11 7.26 9.88 10.88
CA THR A 11 8.05 10.88 10.17
C THR A 11 7.45 11.16 8.79
N GLY A 12 7.69 12.36 8.27
CA GLY A 12 7.40 12.69 6.87
C GLY A 12 8.61 12.52 5.95
N ASP A 13 9.69 11.90 6.44
CA ASP A 13 10.91 11.69 5.68
C ASP A 13 10.72 10.64 4.60
N THR A 14 10.95 11.04 3.34
CA THR A 14 10.81 10.14 2.18
C THR A 14 12.16 9.68 1.61
N ARG A 15 13.26 10.06 2.24
CA ARG A 15 14.58 9.61 1.78
C ARG A 15 14.69 8.09 1.91
N GLU A 16 15.14 7.45 0.84
CA GLU A 16 15.30 6.00 0.78
C GLU A 16 14.01 5.20 0.97
N THR A 17 12.83 5.84 0.81
CA THR A 17 11.59 5.10 0.91
C THR A 17 11.40 4.15 -0.26
N PRO A 18 11.07 2.87 -0.01
CA PRO A 18 10.79 1.93 -1.10
C PRO A 18 9.51 2.30 -1.88
N ALA A 19 8.64 3.15 -1.32
CA ALA A 19 7.43 3.58 -1.99
C ALA A 19 7.71 4.28 -3.33
N ILE A 20 8.84 4.99 -3.45
CA ILE A 20 9.22 5.66 -4.69
C ILE A 20 9.44 4.63 -5.79
N ASP A 21 10.30 3.65 -5.56
CA ASP A 21 10.64 2.64 -6.56
C ASP A 21 9.45 1.75 -6.90
N VAL A 22 8.68 1.34 -5.90
CA VAL A 22 7.47 0.54 -6.11
C VAL A 22 6.44 1.33 -6.90
N GLY A 23 6.24 2.60 -6.55
CA GLY A 23 5.30 3.46 -7.26
C GLY A 23 5.68 3.64 -8.72
N LYS A 24 6.95 3.90 -8.99
CA LYS A 24 7.44 4.05 -10.37
C LYS A 24 7.24 2.77 -11.17
N GLY A 25 7.57 1.62 -10.59
CA GLY A 25 7.38 0.34 -11.26
C GLY A 25 5.93 0.04 -11.59
N LEU A 26 5.02 0.33 -10.66
CA LEU A 26 3.59 0.14 -10.90
C LEU A 26 3.07 1.03 -12.02
N ILE A 27 3.48 2.30 -12.05
CA ILE A 27 3.07 3.24 -13.10
C ILE A 27 3.62 2.81 -14.45
N GLU A 28 4.86 2.36 -14.52
CA GLU A 28 5.45 1.84 -15.75
C GLU A 28 4.67 0.65 -16.30
N ASP A 29 4.07 -0.15 -15.42
CA ASP A 29 3.22 -1.27 -15.79
C ASP A 29 1.77 -0.88 -16.03
N GLY A 30 1.45 0.40 -16.04
CA GLY A 30 0.14 0.92 -16.40
C GLY A 30 -0.81 1.21 -15.25
N ALA A 31 -0.34 1.19 -14.01
CA ALA A 31 -1.19 1.45 -12.86
C ALA A 31 -1.50 2.93 -12.67
N GLN A 32 -2.67 3.20 -12.10
CA GLN A 32 -3.03 4.51 -11.56
C GLN A 32 -2.90 4.41 -10.04
N LEU A 33 -2.15 5.31 -9.42
CA LEU A 33 -1.91 5.27 -7.98
C LEU A 33 -2.81 6.23 -7.22
N ALA A 34 -3.38 5.75 -6.13
CA ALA A 34 -4.07 6.56 -5.13
C ALA A 34 -3.20 6.50 -3.86
N ILE A 35 -2.53 7.61 -3.54
CA ILE A 35 -1.55 7.63 -2.44
C ILE A 35 -2.12 8.37 -1.23
N TYR A 36 -1.96 7.77 -0.06
CA TYR A 36 -2.25 8.39 1.22
C TYR A 36 -1.11 8.13 2.20
N ASP A 37 -0.64 9.18 2.86
CA ASP A 37 0.28 9.10 3.99
C ASP A 37 -0.10 10.20 4.98
N PRO A 38 -0.21 9.89 6.29
CA PRO A 38 -0.64 10.89 7.27
C PRO A 38 0.37 12.02 7.53
N GLN A 39 1.63 11.86 7.14
CA GLN A 39 2.67 12.84 7.40
C GLN A 39 3.33 13.40 6.14
N VAL A 40 3.32 12.69 5.03
CA VAL A 40 3.95 13.16 3.79
C VAL A 40 2.96 14.03 3.02
N LYS A 41 3.38 15.24 2.71
CA LYS A 41 2.54 16.19 1.97
C LYS A 41 2.57 15.90 0.47
N GLU A 42 1.53 16.33 -0.23
CA GLU A 42 1.41 16.12 -1.66
C GLU A 42 2.57 16.72 -2.44
N ASP A 43 3.05 17.89 -2.05
CA ASP A 43 4.18 18.54 -2.73
C ASP A 43 5.47 17.72 -2.62
N GLN A 44 5.69 17.03 -1.51
CA GLN A 44 6.83 16.13 -1.35
C GLN A 44 6.69 14.91 -2.26
N ILE A 45 5.49 14.35 -2.37
CA ILE A 45 5.22 13.23 -3.28
C ILE A 45 5.42 13.68 -4.72
N ALA A 46 4.95 14.87 -5.08
CA ALA A 46 5.14 15.41 -6.41
C ALA A 46 6.62 15.60 -6.77
N TYR A 47 7.41 16.03 -5.79
CA TYR A 47 8.86 16.15 -5.98
C TYR A 47 9.51 14.78 -6.21
N ASP A 48 9.19 13.82 -5.35
CA ASP A 48 9.78 12.48 -5.41
C ASP A 48 9.37 11.69 -6.66
N MET A 49 8.15 11.96 -7.15
CA MET A 49 7.57 11.26 -8.29
C MET A 49 7.48 12.16 -9.53
N GLU A 50 8.42 13.08 -9.65
CA GLU A 50 8.48 14.02 -10.78
C GLU A 50 8.38 13.29 -12.12
N GLY A 51 7.53 13.81 -12.98
CA GLY A 51 7.29 13.22 -14.30
C GLY A 51 6.21 12.15 -14.33
N MET A 52 5.73 11.71 -13.16
CA MET A 52 4.72 10.63 -13.06
C MET A 52 3.41 11.05 -12.43
N MET A 53 3.28 12.34 -12.05
CA MET A 53 2.08 12.81 -11.34
C MET A 53 0.78 12.72 -12.14
N GLY A 54 0.86 12.58 -13.45
CA GLY A 54 -0.33 12.34 -14.27
C GLY A 54 -1.03 11.01 -13.96
N ASN A 55 -0.31 10.08 -13.33
CA ASN A 55 -0.84 8.76 -12.94
C ASN A 55 -1.03 8.63 -11.44
N ILE A 56 -0.96 9.73 -10.69
CA ILE A 56 -1.03 9.72 -9.24
C ILE A 56 -2.09 10.72 -8.78
N THR A 57 -2.92 10.28 -7.84
CA THR A 57 -3.80 11.15 -7.06
C THR A 57 -3.44 11.00 -5.59
N CYS A 58 -3.17 12.11 -4.92
CA CYS A 58 -2.88 12.12 -3.50
C CYS A 58 -4.16 12.44 -2.74
N TYR A 59 -4.47 11.64 -1.74
CA TYR A 59 -5.69 11.80 -0.95
C TYR A 59 -5.34 12.18 0.49
N LYS A 60 -6.26 12.86 1.14
CA LYS A 60 -6.11 13.28 2.53
C LYS A 60 -6.56 12.24 3.53
N THR A 61 -7.28 11.22 3.07
CA THR A 61 -7.73 10.12 3.90
C THR A 61 -7.50 8.79 3.19
N ALA A 62 -7.26 7.75 3.98
CA ALA A 62 -7.11 6.41 3.43
C ALA A 62 -8.40 5.93 2.77
N LYS A 63 -9.55 6.28 3.35
CA LYS A 63 -10.85 5.87 2.82
C LYS A 63 -11.04 6.34 1.39
N GLU A 64 -10.67 7.59 1.10
CA GLU A 64 -10.75 8.12 -0.26
C GLU A 64 -9.81 7.37 -1.21
N ALA A 65 -8.60 7.09 -0.76
CA ALA A 65 -7.62 6.39 -1.58
C ALA A 65 -8.05 4.95 -1.90
N LEU A 66 -8.76 4.33 -0.97
CA LEU A 66 -9.18 2.92 -1.11
C LEU A 66 -10.49 2.74 -1.89
N GLN A 67 -11.25 3.82 -2.09
CA GLN A 67 -12.50 3.75 -2.85
C GLN A 67 -12.23 3.28 -4.29
N ASP A 68 -12.89 2.20 -4.69
CA ASP A 68 -12.76 1.59 -6.02
C ASP A 68 -11.35 1.08 -6.37
N ALA A 69 -10.46 0.97 -5.37
CA ALA A 69 -9.14 0.42 -5.60
C ALA A 69 -9.20 -1.09 -5.88
N HIS A 70 -8.34 -1.57 -6.78
CA HIS A 70 -8.20 -3.00 -7.07
C HIS A 70 -7.28 -3.68 -6.06
N ALA A 71 -6.32 -2.93 -5.53
CA ALA A 71 -5.34 -3.44 -4.60
C ALA A 71 -4.92 -2.33 -3.64
N VAL A 72 -4.46 -2.73 -2.46
CA VAL A 72 -3.83 -1.82 -1.52
C VAL A 72 -2.45 -2.36 -1.18
N THR A 73 -1.45 -1.49 -1.20
CA THR A 73 -0.10 -1.83 -0.79
C THR A 73 0.27 -1.01 0.45
N ILE A 74 0.79 -1.70 1.47
CA ILE A 74 1.21 -1.06 2.73
C ILE A 74 2.71 -0.85 2.65
N MET A 75 3.11 0.41 2.50
CA MET A 75 4.53 0.75 2.31
C MET A 75 5.18 1.35 3.54
N THR A 76 4.40 1.86 4.48
CA THR A 76 4.89 2.41 5.75
C THR A 76 4.08 1.80 6.90
N GLU A 77 4.74 1.54 8.03
CA GLU A 77 4.13 0.86 9.18
C GLU A 77 3.36 1.79 10.12
N TRP A 78 2.56 2.71 9.58
CA TRP A 78 1.72 3.58 10.40
C TRP A 78 0.73 2.76 11.22
N ASP A 79 0.65 3.05 12.51
CA ASP A 79 -0.24 2.32 13.43
C ASP A 79 -1.71 2.47 13.04
N GLU A 80 -2.10 3.61 12.46
CA GLU A 80 -3.49 3.81 12.06
C GLU A 80 -3.98 2.77 11.06
N PHE A 81 -3.09 2.23 10.21
CA PHE A 81 -3.49 1.22 9.22
C PHE A 81 -3.99 -0.06 9.87
N LYS A 82 -3.50 -0.38 11.05
CA LYS A 82 -3.94 -1.57 11.80
C LYS A 82 -5.33 -1.38 12.41
N SER A 83 -5.73 -0.14 12.65
CA SER A 83 -6.98 0.17 13.33
C SER A 83 -8.17 0.35 12.40
N TYR A 84 -7.99 0.28 11.10
CA TYR A 84 -9.07 0.46 10.15
C TYR A 84 -10.07 -0.69 10.18
N ASP A 85 -11.32 -0.38 9.85
CA ASP A 85 -12.33 -1.40 9.60
C ASP A 85 -12.13 -1.98 8.19
N TRP A 86 -11.36 -3.06 8.12
CA TRP A 86 -10.98 -3.68 6.85
C TRP A 86 -12.16 -4.32 6.13
N LYS A 87 -13.23 -4.68 6.86
CA LYS A 87 -14.44 -5.17 6.24
C LYS A 87 -15.14 -4.07 5.43
N GLU A 88 -15.22 -2.86 5.98
CA GLU A 88 -15.75 -1.70 5.27
C GLU A 88 -14.89 -1.36 4.05
N ILE A 89 -13.57 -1.44 4.20
CA ILE A 89 -12.64 -1.22 3.10
C ILE A 89 -12.86 -2.24 1.99
N TYR A 90 -13.02 -3.50 2.36
CA TYR A 90 -13.30 -4.56 1.38
C TYR A 90 -14.54 -4.24 0.55
N ASP A 91 -15.58 -3.75 1.20
CA ASP A 91 -16.85 -3.48 0.54
C ASP A 91 -16.74 -2.37 -0.52
N VAL A 92 -15.81 -1.42 -0.37
CA VAL A 92 -15.66 -0.30 -1.32
C VAL A 92 -14.58 -0.54 -2.37
N MET A 93 -13.82 -1.62 -2.26
CA MET A 93 -12.79 -1.97 -3.25
C MET A 93 -13.38 -2.81 -4.38
N GLN A 94 -12.69 -2.82 -5.53
CA GLN A 94 -13.02 -3.72 -6.63
C GLN A 94 -12.69 -5.18 -6.24
N LYS A 95 -13.44 -6.11 -6.78
CA LYS A 95 -13.24 -7.54 -6.53
C LYS A 95 -12.64 -8.24 -7.75
N PRO A 96 -11.67 -9.14 -7.55
CA PRO A 96 -11.08 -9.52 -6.28
C PRO A 96 -10.23 -8.40 -5.69
N ALA A 97 -10.26 -8.26 -4.36
CA ALA A 97 -9.51 -7.23 -3.66
C ALA A 97 -8.19 -7.78 -3.13
N PHE A 98 -7.09 -7.14 -3.47
CA PHE A 98 -5.74 -7.59 -3.11
C PHE A 98 -5.14 -6.70 -2.04
N VAL A 99 -4.43 -7.31 -1.09
CA VAL A 99 -3.62 -6.60 -0.11
C VAL A 99 -2.18 -7.08 -0.23
N PHE A 100 -1.27 -6.14 -0.41
CA PHE A 100 0.17 -6.41 -0.42
C PHE A 100 0.76 -5.71 0.82
N ASP A 101 1.00 -6.49 1.89
CA ASP A 101 1.51 -5.94 3.14
C ASP A 101 3.02 -5.95 3.14
N GLY A 102 3.62 -4.84 2.74
CA GLY A 102 5.07 -4.70 2.65
C GLY A 102 5.76 -4.52 3.98
N ARG A 103 5.02 -4.30 5.07
CA ARG A 103 5.58 -4.04 6.39
C ARG A 103 5.17 -5.08 7.43
N LEU A 104 4.35 -6.05 7.04
CA LEU A 104 3.90 -7.16 7.90
C LEU A 104 3.17 -6.68 9.16
N ILE A 105 2.32 -5.68 9.01
CA ILE A 105 1.63 -5.06 10.17
C ILE A 105 0.17 -5.44 10.30
N LEU A 106 -0.43 -6.06 9.27
CA LEU A 106 -1.85 -6.38 9.28
C LEU A 106 -2.10 -7.81 9.74
N ASP A 107 -3.29 -8.05 10.25
CA ASP A 107 -3.75 -9.41 10.60
C ASP A 107 -4.17 -10.13 9.32
N HIS A 108 -3.28 -10.89 8.72
CA HIS A 108 -3.48 -11.52 7.42
C HIS A 108 -4.60 -12.55 7.44
N ASP A 109 -4.71 -13.32 8.52
CA ASP A 109 -5.78 -14.32 8.62
C ASP A 109 -7.15 -13.66 8.66
N HIS A 110 -7.28 -12.57 9.43
CA HIS A 110 -8.52 -11.80 9.48
C HIS A 110 -8.88 -11.23 8.11
N LEU A 111 -7.90 -10.68 7.39
CA LEU A 111 -8.11 -10.14 6.04
C LEU A 111 -8.59 -11.23 5.08
N ARG A 112 -8.00 -12.41 5.16
CA ARG A 112 -8.42 -13.54 4.31
C ARG A 112 -9.83 -14.00 4.64
N GLU A 113 -10.20 -13.99 5.92
CA GLU A 113 -11.57 -14.31 6.34
C GLU A 113 -12.59 -13.33 5.78
N ILE A 114 -12.24 -12.05 5.68
CA ILE A 114 -13.09 -11.03 5.06
C ILE A 114 -13.27 -11.30 3.57
N GLY A 115 -12.23 -11.80 2.90
CA GLY A 115 -12.29 -12.09 1.48
C GLY A 115 -11.12 -11.56 0.66
N PHE A 116 -10.19 -10.85 1.29
CA PHE A 116 -9.00 -10.34 0.59
C PHE A 116 -8.08 -11.46 0.15
N ILE A 117 -7.40 -11.24 -0.96
CA ILE A 117 -6.24 -12.03 -1.36
C ILE A 117 -5.02 -11.29 -0.82
N VAL A 118 -4.30 -11.92 0.10
CA VAL A 118 -3.25 -11.25 0.88
C VAL A 118 -1.88 -11.80 0.54
N TYR A 119 -0.97 -10.89 0.22
CA TYR A 119 0.45 -11.21 0.02
C TYR A 119 1.28 -10.45 1.05
N ALA A 120 2.17 -11.17 1.74
CA ALA A 120 3.12 -10.59 2.68
C ALA A 120 4.41 -10.28 1.92
N LEU A 121 4.65 -9.00 1.65
CA LEU A 121 5.85 -8.55 0.94
C LEU A 121 6.92 -8.13 1.93
N GLY A 122 8.18 -8.26 1.54
CA GLY A 122 9.31 -7.84 2.37
C GLY A 122 9.64 -8.78 3.51
N LYS A 123 8.90 -9.87 3.68
CA LYS A 123 9.23 -10.91 4.65
C LYS A 123 10.48 -11.63 4.20
N PRO A 124 11.44 -11.88 5.11
CA PRO A 124 12.58 -12.74 4.77
C PRO A 124 12.09 -14.07 4.21
N ILE A 125 12.65 -14.49 3.10
CA ILE A 125 12.21 -15.70 2.44
C ILE A 125 12.61 -16.89 3.29
N ASP A 126 11.60 -17.57 3.85
CA ASP A 126 11.76 -18.88 4.45
C ASP A 126 11.60 -19.89 3.31
N PRO A 127 12.52 -20.86 3.13
CA PRO A 127 12.41 -21.85 2.06
C PRO A 127 11.09 -22.61 2.08
N PHE A 128 10.53 -22.87 3.24
CA PHE A 128 9.23 -23.54 3.36
C PHE A 128 8.10 -22.67 2.83
N ILE A 129 8.07 -21.41 3.25
CA ILE A 129 7.05 -20.46 2.81
C ILE A 129 7.15 -20.28 1.31
N LYS A 130 8.33 -20.08 0.79
CA LYS A 130 8.57 -19.93 -0.64
C LYS A 130 8.10 -21.15 -1.42
N SER A 131 8.41 -22.35 -0.94
CA SER A 131 7.99 -23.59 -1.59
C SER A 131 6.48 -23.75 -1.60
N ALA A 132 5.81 -23.37 -0.52
CA ALA A 132 4.35 -23.44 -0.40
C ALA A 132 3.65 -22.39 -1.28
N GLU A 133 4.20 -21.20 -1.35
CA GLU A 133 3.59 -20.09 -2.09
C GLU A 133 4.00 -20.06 -3.56
N GLY A 134 5.21 -20.45 -3.85
CA GLY A 134 5.76 -20.42 -5.21
C GLY A 134 5.49 -21.66 -6.02
N ALA A 135 4.86 -22.62 -5.39
CA ALA A 135 4.52 -23.89 -6.08
C ALA A 135 3.37 -23.72 -7.04
#